data_296e7157757ba9b1171dd67533ddb644
#
_entry.id   296e7157757ba9b1171dd67533ddb644
#
_cell.length_a   1.000
_cell.length_b   1.000
_cell.length_c   1.000
_cell.angle_alpha   90.00
_cell.angle_beta   90.00
_cell.angle_gamma   90.00
#
_symmetry.space_group_name_H-M   'P 1'
#
loop_
_entity.id
_entity.type
_entity.pdbx_description
1 polymer ?
#
loop_
_entity_poly.entity_id
_entity_poly.type
_entity_poly.pdbx_seq_one_letter_code
_entity_poly.pdbx_strand_id
1 'polypeptide(L)'
;PPTDAAFSMNAASFFIYKRTSCQTNTIINFKDNKMRKSTKNASLHEALRNLWKIRIMLEKNYTETCATWMARRIESLIDHMQYGHALIAYHKQDGTFRLAKATLLPYKADFRRDYDITRVTSTIAFWDVELQAWKTFQLENFLEWSPIC
;
A
#
# COMPACT_ATOMS: atom_id res chain seq x y z
N PRO A 1 4.50 -1.53 -25.74
CA PRO A 1 5.61 -0.82 -26.35
C PRO A 1 6.79 -0.73 -25.38
N PRO A 2 8.04 -0.72 -25.89
CA PRO A 2 9.23 -0.76 -25.03
C PRO A 2 9.39 0.45 -24.10
N THR A 3 8.74 1.55 -24.36
CA THR A 3 8.75 2.76 -23.53
C THR A 3 8.05 2.58 -22.18
N ASP A 4 6.97 1.79 -22.10
CA ASP A 4 6.24 1.58 -20.85
C ASP A 4 7.00 0.66 -19.89
N ALA A 5 7.68 -0.36 -20.40
CA ALA A 5 8.54 -1.24 -19.62
C ALA A 5 9.75 -0.48 -19.04
N ALA A 6 10.39 0.39 -19.82
CA ALA A 6 11.51 1.22 -19.39
C ALA A 6 11.08 2.24 -18.32
N PHE A 7 9.90 2.85 -18.47
CA PHE A 7 9.34 3.78 -17.49
C PHE A 7 8.98 3.07 -16.17
N SER A 8 8.41 1.87 -16.25
CA SER A 8 8.10 1.05 -15.08
C SER A 8 9.38 0.64 -14.31
N MET A 9 10.46 0.30 -15.02
CA MET A 9 11.77 0.00 -14.41
C MET A 9 12.37 1.22 -13.71
N ASN A 10 12.27 2.41 -14.30
CA ASN A 10 12.75 3.65 -13.68
C ASN A 10 11.97 4.01 -12.42
N ALA A 11 10.66 3.80 -12.40
CA ALA A 11 9.84 3.98 -11.21
C ALA A 11 10.22 3.00 -10.10
N ALA A 12 10.43 1.73 -10.41
CA ALA A 12 10.88 0.71 -9.45
C ALA A 12 12.27 1.06 -8.87
N SER A 13 13.21 1.51 -9.70
CA SER A 13 14.54 1.96 -9.26
C SER A 13 14.47 3.18 -8.34
N PHE A 14 13.60 4.14 -8.63
CA PHE A 14 13.34 5.30 -7.79
C PHE A 14 12.78 4.91 -6.43
N PHE A 15 11.83 3.99 -6.36
CA PHE A 15 11.26 3.46 -5.11
C PHE A 15 12.31 2.71 -4.29
N ILE A 16 13.16 1.90 -4.91
CA ILE A 16 14.24 1.17 -4.25
C ILE A 16 15.25 2.14 -3.62
N TYR A 17 15.63 3.20 -4.32
CA TYR A 17 16.57 4.21 -3.81
C TYR A 17 16.02 4.93 -2.57
N LYS A 18 14.77 5.35 -2.60
CA LYS A 18 14.15 6.00 -1.43
C LYS A 18 13.93 5.05 -0.25
N ARG A 19 13.75 3.77 -0.54
CA ARG A 19 13.56 2.74 0.48
C ARG A 19 14.77 2.59 1.40
N THR A 20 15.98 2.68 0.84
CA THR A 20 17.22 2.53 1.62
C THR A 20 17.49 3.70 2.58
N SER A 21 17.01 4.89 2.28
CA SER A 21 17.23 6.06 3.14
C SER A 21 16.26 6.18 4.32
N CYS A 22 15.06 5.59 4.22
CA CYS A 22 14.03 5.68 5.28
C CYS A 22 13.97 4.47 6.21
N GLN A 23 14.55 3.33 5.84
CA GLN A 23 14.46 2.09 6.64
C GLN A 23 15.19 2.14 7.98
N THR A 24 16.21 2.96 8.11
CA THR A 24 17.01 3.05 9.35
C THR A 24 16.27 3.71 10.52
N ASN A 25 15.31 4.59 10.23
CA ASN A 25 14.57 5.29 11.29
C ASN A 25 13.31 4.54 11.76
N THR A 26 12.74 3.66 10.92
CA THR A 26 11.48 2.96 11.22
C THR A 26 11.70 1.73 12.11
N ILE A 27 12.87 1.10 12.05
CA ILE A 27 13.18 -0.13 12.80
C ILE A 27 13.33 0.13 14.31
N ILE A 28 13.77 1.33 14.72
CA ILE A 28 14.03 1.66 16.11
C ILE A 28 12.74 1.85 16.92
N ASN A 29 11.69 2.39 16.32
CA ASN A 29 10.39 2.62 16.99
C ASN A 29 9.45 1.42 17.02
N PHE A 30 9.73 0.36 16.27
CA PHE A 30 8.82 -0.79 16.14
C PHE A 30 8.97 -1.83 17.24
N LYS A 31 10.09 -1.83 17.99
CA LYS A 31 10.37 -2.88 18.98
C LYS A 31 9.65 -2.71 20.32
N ASP A 32 9.28 -1.50 20.70
CA ASP A 32 8.82 -1.24 22.07
C ASP A 32 7.31 -1.37 22.29
N ASN A 33 6.49 -1.34 21.25
CA ASN A 33 5.03 -1.31 21.37
C ASN A 33 4.29 -2.59 20.99
N LYS A 34 4.98 -3.63 20.52
CA LYS A 34 4.33 -4.76 19.84
C LYS A 34 4.12 -6.04 20.68
N MET A 35 4.58 -6.08 21.93
CA MET A 35 4.55 -7.36 22.68
C MET A 35 3.25 -7.72 23.39
N ARG A 36 2.22 -6.89 23.44
CA ARG A 36 1.04 -7.10 24.31
C ARG A 36 -0.34 -7.25 23.68
N LYS A 37 -0.50 -7.13 22.33
CA LYS A 37 -1.82 -7.26 21.67
C LYS A 37 -1.83 -8.29 20.54
N SER A 38 -1.28 -9.46 20.75
CA SER A 38 -0.64 -10.04 19.61
C SER A 38 -1.34 -11.19 18.88
N THR A 39 -1.92 -12.16 19.52
CA THR A 39 -2.23 -13.41 18.81
C THR A 39 -3.51 -13.37 17.96
N LYS A 40 -4.55 -12.70 18.41
CA LYS A 40 -5.81 -12.59 17.64
C LYS A 40 -5.69 -11.64 16.44
N ASN A 41 -4.97 -10.54 16.60
CA ASN A 41 -4.78 -9.57 15.51
C ASN A 41 -3.85 -10.11 14.44
N ALA A 42 -2.80 -10.85 14.80
CA ALA A 42 -1.89 -11.47 13.83
C ALA A 42 -2.62 -12.48 12.92
N SER A 43 -3.48 -13.30 13.49
CA SER A 43 -4.33 -14.24 12.75
C SER A 43 -5.30 -13.56 11.79
N LEU A 44 -5.91 -12.45 12.22
CA LEU A 44 -6.83 -11.67 11.38
C LEU A 44 -6.09 -11.02 10.21
N HIS A 45 -4.92 -10.44 10.45
CA HIS A 45 -4.10 -9.83 9.40
C HIS A 45 -3.61 -10.87 8.39
N GLU A 46 -3.27 -12.06 8.83
CA GLU A 46 -2.89 -13.15 7.94
C GLU A 46 -4.06 -13.60 7.06
N ALA A 47 -5.24 -13.76 7.64
CA ALA A 47 -6.45 -14.09 6.87
C ALA A 47 -6.77 -13.02 5.82
N LEU A 48 -6.62 -11.76 6.18
CA LEU A 48 -6.83 -10.62 5.27
C LEU A 48 -5.83 -10.63 4.12
N ARG A 49 -4.54 -10.83 4.40
CA ARG A 49 -3.51 -10.97 3.35
C ARG A 49 -3.80 -12.13 2.40
N ASN A 50 -4.31 -13.25 2.92
CA ASN A 50 -4.69 -14.39 2.10
C ASN A 50 -5.85 -14.07 1.16
N LEU A 51 -6.86 -13.35 1.63
CA LEU A 51 -7.96 -12.89 0.77
C LEU A 51 -7.47 -11.97 -0.34
N TRP A 52 -6.62 -11.02 -0.03
CA TRP A 52 -6.02 -10.12 -1.03
C TRP A 52 -5.15 -10.88 -2.02
N LYS A 53 -4.35 -11.82 -1.55
CA LYS A 53 -3.52 -12.70 -2.40
C LYS A 53 -4.38 -13.45 -3.43
N ILE A 54 -5.45 -14.09 -2.98
CA ILE A 54 -6.36 -14.84 -3.85
C ILE A 54 -6.97 -13.91 -4.91
N ARG A 55 -7.44 -12.74 -4.52
CA ARG A 55 -7.98 -11.76 -5.44
C ARG A 55 -6.96 -11.33 -6.51
N ILE A 56 -5.75 -10.99 -6.10
CA ILE A 56 -4.69 -10.57 -7.02
C ILE A 56 -4.35 -11.69 -8.02
N MET A 57 -4.27 -12.92 -7.56
CA MET A 57 -4.02 -14.08 -8.42
C MET A 57 -5.14 -14.28 -9.45
N LEU A 58 -6.40 -14.15 -9.03
CA LEU A 58 -7.54 -14.35 -9.91
C LEU A 58 -7.69 -13.22 -10.95
N GLU A 59 -7.47 -11.97 -10.55
CA GLU A 59 -7.68 -10.81 -11.42
C GLU A 59 -6.53 -10.60 -12.41
N LYS A 60 -5.30 -10.88 -12.04
CA LYS A 60 -4.10 -10.62 -12.84
C LYS A 60 -3.37 -11.87 -13.31
N ASN A 61 -3.79 -13.02 -12.87
CA ASN A 61 -3.09 -14.28 -13.14
C ASN A 61 -1.60 -14.26 -12.73
N TYR A 62 -1.31 -13.56 -11.64
CA TYR A 62 0.02 -13.51 -11.06
C TYR A 62 0.34 -14.78 -10.28
N THR A 63 1.63 -15.09 -10.13
CA THR A 63 2.09 -16.18 -9.29
C THR A 63 1.76 -15.95 -7.82
N GLU A 64 1.65 -17.02 -7.04
CA GLU A 64 1.40 -16.93 -5.61
C GLU A 64 2.47 -16.09 -4.90
N THR A 65 3.75 -16.25 -5.27
CA THR A 65 4.86 -15.49 -4.70
C THR A 65 4.68 -13.98 -4.94
N CYS A 66 4.34 -13.59 -6.16
CA CYS A 66 4.09 -12.19 -6.51
C CYS A 66 2.89 -11.63 -5.75
N ALA A 67 1.78 -12.36 -5.72
CA ALA A 67 0.56 -11.93 -5.03
C ALA A 67 0.77 -11.82 -3.51
N THR A 68 1.52 -12.72 -2.91
CA THR A 68 1.89 -12.68 -1.49
C THR A 68 2.71 -11.43 -1.18
N TRP A 69 3.70 -11.14 -2.01
CA TRP A 69 4.52 -9.93 -1.87
C TRP A 69 3.66 -8.67 -1.97
N MET A 70 2.77 -8.59 -2.95
CA MET A 70 1.87 -7.46 -3.13
C MET A 70 0.95 -7.26 -1.92
N ALA A 71 0.36 -8.33 -1.40
CA ALA A 71 -0.52 -8.26 -0.23
C ALA A 71 0.21 -7.72 1.00
N ARG A 72 1.44 -8.13 1.24
CA ARG A 72 2.28 -7.62 2.33
C ARG A 72 2.65 -6.15 2.14
N ARG A 73 2.98 -5.76 0.92
CA ARG A 73 3.31 -4.35 0.61
C ARG A 73 2.10 -3.44 0.78
N ILE A 74 0.93 -3.89 0.40
CA ILE A 74 -0.33 -3.16 0.57
C ILE A 74 -0.66 -2.98 2.05
N GLU A 75 -0.50 -4.01 2.86
CA GLU A 75 -0.68 -3.92 4.32
C GLU A 75 0.27 -2.87 4.93
N SER A 76 1.54 -2.94 4.58
CA SER A 76 2.54 -1.96 5.04
C SER A 76 2.23 -0.54 4.59
N LEU A 77 1.72 -0.37 3.38
CA LEU A 77 1.29 0.93 2.86
C LEU A 77 0.14 1.52 3.70
N ILE A 78 -0.87 0.72 3.98
CA ILE A 78 -2.03 1.16 4.76
C ILE A 78 -1.59 1.56 6.18
N ASP A 79 -0.76 0.75 6.82
CA ASP A 79 -0.22 1.06 8.14
C ASP A 79 0.55 2.39 8.13
N HIS A 80 1.39 2.60 7.13
CA HIS A 80 2.18 3.83 7.01
C HIS A 80 1.29 5.06 6.76
N MET A 81 0.31 4.96 5.87
CA MET A 81 -0.58 6.08 5.52
C MET A 81 -1.43 6.57 6.69
N GLN A 82 -1.70 5.72 7.69
CA GLN A 82 -2.43 6.15 8.89
C GLN A 82 -1.65 7.16 9.72
N TYR A 83 -0.33 7.18 9.62
CA TYR A 83 0.55 8.04 10.44
C TYR A 83 1.42 8.99 9.62
N GLY A 84 1.42 8.89 8.32
CA GLY A 84 2.29 9.68 7.46
C GLY A 84 1.85 9.71 6.01
N HIS A 85 2.77 10.15 5.17
CA HIS A 85 2.57 10.27 3.73
C HIS A 85 3.36 9.19 3.00
N ALA A 86 2.83 8.72 1.90
CA ALA A 86 3.45 7.74 1.03
C ALA A 86 3.37 8.16 -0.44
N LEU A 87 4.40 7.82 -1.18
CA LEU A 87 4.36 7.90 -2.64
C LEU A 87 3.94 6.53 -3.16
N ILE A 88 2.82 6.46 -3.86
CA ILE A 88 2.29 5.21 -4.40
C ILE A 88 2.28 5.21 -5.91
N ALA A 89 2.56 4.05 -6.49
CA ALA A 89 2.46 3.78 -7.91
C ALA A 89 1.41 2.70 -8.15
N TYR A 90 0.51 2.94 -9.07
CA TYR A 90 -0.55 2.01 -9.42
C TYR A 90 -1.05 2.25 -10.85
N HIS A 91 -1.77 1.28 -11.38
CA HIS A 91 -2.51 1.46 -12.62
C HIS A 91 -3.97 1.80 -12.32
N LYS A 92 -4.52 2.76 -13.07
CA LYS A 92 -5.94 3.01 -13.09
C LYS A 92 -6.68 1.85 -13.79
N GLN A 93 -8.00 1.83 -13.69
CA GLN A 93 -8.82 0.82 -14.38
C GLN A 93 -8.66 0.82 -15.91
N ASP A 94 -8.35 1.98 -16.49
CA ASP A 94 -8.06 2.11 -17.93
C ASP A 94 -6.64 1.66 -18.32
N GLY A 95 -5.83 1.20 -17.37
CA GLY A 95 -4.45 0.79 -17.57
C GLY A 95 -3.42 1.91 -17.49
N THR A 96 -3.82 3.15 -17.30
CA THR A 96 -2.91 4.30 -17.19
C THR A 96 -2.11 4.24 -15.89
N PHE A 97 -0.78 4.38 -16.00
CA PHE A 97 0.10 4.49 -14.84
C PHE A 97 -0.13 5.80 -14.09
N ARG A 98 -0.17 5.71 -12.77
CA ARG A 98 -0.29 6.88 -11.89
C ARG A 98 0.69 6.80 -10.73
N LEU A 99 1.27 7.97 -10.43
CA LEU A 99 2.08 8.20 -9.24
C LEU A 99 1.39 9.27 -8.40
N ALA A 100 1.15 8.99 -7.12
CA ALA A 100 0.41 9.91 -6.24
C ALA A 100 1.04 10.00 -4.85
N LYS A 101 0.96 11.17 -4.26
CA LYS A 101 1.26 11.37 -2.83
C LYS A 101 0.00 11.10 -2.03
N ALA A 102 0.01 10.08 -1.21
CA ALA A 102 -1.16 9.55 -0.53
C ALA A 102 -1.01 9.58 0.99
N THR A 103 -2.11 9.78 1.67
CA THR A 103 -2.19 9.67 3.12
C THR A 103 -3.59 9.25 3.56
N LEU A 104 -3.71 8.74 4.79
CA LEU A 104 -4.99 8.50 5.47
C LEU A 104 -5.19 9.42 6.68
N LEU A 105 -4.30 10.38 6.91
CA LEU A 105 -4.39 11.30 8.05
C LEU A 105 -5.74 12.02 8.15
N PRO A 106 -6.35 12.54 7.06
CA PRO A 106 -7.65 13.20 7.13
C PRO A 106 -8.84 12.25 7.33
N TYR A 107 -8.64 10.94 7.25
CA TYR A 107 -9.73 9.96 7.25
C TYR A 107 -10.67 10.07 8.45
N LYS A 108 -10.10 10.16 9.65
CA LYS A 108 -10.88 10.25 10.89
C LYS A 108 -11.71 11.53 10.96
N ALA A 109 -11.15 12.65 10.49
CA ALA A 109 -11.85 13.93 10.46
C ALA A 109 -13.00 13.93 9.44
N ASP A 110 -12.76 13.42 8.25
CA ASP A 110 -13.71 13.43 7.14
C ASP A 110 -14.84 12.41 7.31
N PHE A 111 -14.51 11.19 7.79
CA PHE A 111 -15.48 10.10 7.92
C PHE A 111 -15.95 9.86 9.35
N ARG A 112 -15.42 10.59 10.34
CA ARG A 112 -15.78 10.52 11.77
C ARG A 112 -15.68 9.11 12.36
N ARG A 113 -14.72 8.32 11.88
CA ARG A 113 -14.43 6.96 12.37
C ARG A 113 -12.97 6.64 12.12
N ASP A 114 -12.44 5.69 12.89
CA ASP A 114 -11.09 5.17 12.67
C ASP A 114 -11.05 4.31 11.40
N TYR A 115 -9.90 4.29 10.75
CA TYR A 115 -9.70 3.46 9.56
C TYR A 115 -9.67 1.98 9.95
N ASP A 116 -10.47 1.17 9.27
CA ASP A 116 -10.58 -0.27 9.51
C ASP A 116 -10.07 -1.03 8.28
N ILE A 117 -8.86 -1.58 8.40
CA ILE A 117 -8.21 -2.35 7.34
C ILE A 117 -9.01 -3.60 6.97
N THR A 118 -9.79 -4.16 7.89
CA THR A 118 -10.57 -5.38 7.64
C THR A 118 -11.69 -5.18 6.62
N ARG A 119 -12.06 -3.94 6.36
CA ARG A 119 -13.07 -3.58 5.36
C ARG A 119 -12.52 -3.47 3.94
N VAL A 120 -11.20 -3.54 3.78
CA VAL A 120 -10.55 -3.49 2.46
C VAL A 120 -10.67 -4.85 1.80
N THR A 121 -11.55 -4.96 0.83
CA THR A 121 -11.80 -6.21 0.09
C THR A 121 -11.26 -6.17 -1.34
N SER A 122 -11.40 -5.05 -2.01
CA SER A 122 -11.02 -4.91 -3.42
C SER A 122 -10.37 -3.58 -3.76
N THR A 123 -10.69 -2.53 -3.01
CA THR A 123 -10.33 -1.16 -3.34
C THR A 123 -9.73 -0.48 -2.12
N ILE A 124 -8.66 0.29 -2.34
CA ILE A 124 -8.04 1.11 -1.31
C ILE A 124 -8.37 2.57 -1.59
N ALA A 125 -8.90 3.25 -0.59
CA ALA A 125 -9.10 4.69 -0.62
C ALA A 125 -7.91 5.41 0.01
N PHE A 126 -7.54 6.55 -0.55
CA PHE A 126 -6.49 7.41 -0.03
C PHE A 126 -6.78 8.87 -0.32
N TRP A 127 -6.23 9.75 0.48
CA TRP A 127 -6.25 11.19 0.22
C TRP A 127 -5.07 11.56 -0.67
N ASP A 128 -5.36 12.07 -1.86
CA ASP A 128 -4.34 12.60 -2.76
C ASP A 128 -3.98 14.02 -2.33
N VAL A 129 -2.75 14.20 -1.85
CA VAL A 129 -2.27 15.47 -1.30
C VAL A 129 -2.16 16.56 -2.37
N GLU A 130 -1.80 16.18 -3.60
CA GLU A 130 -1.64 17.14 -4.70
C GLU A 130 -2.98 17.58 -5.27
N LEU A 131 -3.91 16.65 -5.45
CA LEU A 131 -5.24 16.95 -5.99
C LEU A 131 -6.25 17.38 -4.93
N GLN A 132 -5.91 17.27 -3.64
CA GLN A 132 -6.79 17.58 -2.52
C GLN A 132 -8.14 16.89 -2.62
N ALA A 133 -8.12 15.58 -2.90
CA ALA A 133 -9.33 14.77 -3.10
C ALA A 133 -9.12 13.33 -2.67
N TRP A 134 -10.20 12.68 -2.26
CA TRP A 134 -10.21 11.23 -2.05
C TRP A 134 -10.15 10.50 -3.39
N LYS A 135 -9.23 9.56 -3.51
CA LYS A 135 -9.04 8.70 -4.67
C LYS A 135 -9.04 7.25 -4.23
N THR A 136 -9.23 6.36 -5.19
CA THR A 136 -9.22 4.92 -4.96
C THR A 136 -8.42 4.20 -6.04
N PHE A 137 -7.86 3.04 -5.69
CA PHE A 137 -7.30 2.11 -6.67
C PHE A 137 -7.63 0.67 -6.28
N GLN A 138 -7.62 -0.21 -7.27
CA GLN A 138 -7.84 -1.63 -7.05
C GLN A 138 -6.60 -2.31 -6.50
N LEU A 139 -6.75 -3.28 -5.60
CA LEU A 139 -5.65 -4.03 -5.01
C LEU A 139 -4.73 -4.65 -6.05
N GLU A 140 -5.31 -5.26 -7.08
CA GLU A 140 -4.59 -5.92 -8.17
C GLU A 140 -3.81 -4.96 -9.06
N ASN A 141 -4.13 -3.70 -9.04
CA ASN A 141 -3.47 -2.65 -9.83
C ASN A 141 -2.31 -1.95 -9.09
N PHE A 142 -2.08 -2.33 -7.85
CA PHE A 142 -0.96 -1.84 -7.05
C PHE A 142 0.37 -2.25 -7.66
N LEU A 143 1.34 -1.34 -7.70
CA LEU A 143 2.70 -1.61 -8.18
C LEU A 143 3.72 -1.55 -7.05
N GLU A 144 3.89 -0.39 -6.43
CA GLU A 144 4.85 -0.21 -5.33
C GLU A 144 4.53 1.07 -4.55
N TRP A 145 5.11 1.21 -3.39
CA TRP A 145 5.04 2.43 -2.59
C TRP A 145 6.35 2.73 -1.88
N SER A 146 6.54 3.99 -1.51
CA SER A 146 7.68 4.46 -0.74
C SER A 146 7.22 5.48 0.30
N PRO A 147 7.73 5.42 1.54
CA PRO A 147 7.41 6.44 2.52
C PRO A 147 7.99 7.80 2.11
N ILE A 148 7.26 8.87 2.42
CA ILE A 148 7.74 10.24 2.31
C ILE A 148 8.19 10.67 3.69
N CYS A 149 9.46 10.94 3.81
CA CYS A 149 10.09 11.35 5.07
C CYS A 149 10.11 12.85 5.23
#